data_592e40743c670bea116cb334ed4d5b1e
#
_entry.id   592e40743c670bea116cb334ed4d5b1e
#
_cell.length_a   1.000
_cell.length_b   1.000
_cell.length_c   1.000
_cell.angle_alpha   90.00
_cell.angle_beta   90.00
_cell.angle_gamma   90.00
#
_symmetry.space_group_name_H-M   'P 1'
#
loop_
_entity.id
_entity.type
_entity.pdbx_description
1 polymer ?
#
loop_
_entity_poly.entity_id
_entity_poly.type
_entity_poly.pdbx_seq_one_letter_code
_entity_poly.pdbx_strand_id
1 'polypeptide(L)'
;MKNIAANDSLVLLPGQVISVTSDAAQLMRIDCGRVWVTIAGDSDDHWLFGGDSLLLQSARHVVIEADQVFSRIDFLPSLQPGDRKSMPAASDGHRLPTADFTVE
;
A
#
# COMPACT_ATOMS: atom_id res chain seq x y z
N MET A 1 -4.59 -2.87 -18.07
CA MET A 1 -4.11 -2.41 -16.75
C MET A 1 -5.25 -1.80 -15.99
N LYS A 2 -5.38 -2.16 -14.72
CA LYS A 2 -6.47 -1.67 -13.89
C LYS A 2 -6.05 -0.40 -13.17
N ASN A 3 -6.92 0.60 -13.17
CA ASN A 3 -6.70 1.84 -12.43
C ASN A 3 -7.30 1.68 -11.03
N ILE A 4 -6.48 1.90 -10.01
CA ILE A 4 -6.86 1.70 -8.61
C ILE A 4 -7.16 3.05 -7.98
N ALA A 5 -8.24 3.10 -7.23
CA ALA A 5 -8.61 4.28 -6.44
C ALA A 5 -8.58 3.93 -4.96
N ALA A 6 -8.58 4.97 -4.12
CA ALA A 6 -8.64 4.78 -2.68
C ALA A 6 -9.88 3.98 -2.30
N ASN A 7 -9.70 3.09 -1.35
CA ASN A 7 -10.75 2.19 -0.83
C ASN A 7 -11.17 1.08 -1.79
N ASP A 8 -10.44 0.91 -2.90
CA ASP A 8 -10.64 -0.26 -3.74
C ASP A 8 -10.06 -1.49 -3.05
N SER A 9 -10.60 -2.65 -3.42
CA SER A 9 -10.09 -3.94 -2.98
C SER A 9 -9.93 -4.86 -4.18
N LEU A 10 -8.92 -5.70 -4.12
CA LEU A 10 -8.69 -6.72 -5.14
C LEU A 10 -8.68 -8.09 -4.48
N VAL A 11 -9.27 -9.05 -5.15
CA VAL A 11 -9.19 -10.45 -4.78
C VAL A 11 -8.44 -11.16 -5.88
N LEU A 12 -7.40 -11.89 -5.50
CA LEU A 12 -6.60 -12.67 -6.44
C LEU A 12 -6.69 -14.15 -6.08
N LEU A 13 -7.01 -14.95 -7.08
CA LEU A 13 -6.97 -16.39 -6.93
C LEU A 13 -5.52 -16.89 -6.98
N PRO A 14 -5.24 -18.10 -6.47
CA PRO A 14 -3.87 -18.61 -6.50
C PRO A 14 -3.28 -18.53 -7.90
N GLY A 15 -2.08 -17.96 -8.00
CA GLY A 15 -1.36 -17.84 -9.26
C GLY A 15 -1.82 -16.73 -10.18
N GLN A 16 -2.84 -15.99 -9.82
CA GLN A 16 -3.35 -14.93 -10.69
C GLN A 16 -2.41 -13.72 -10.67
N VAL A 17 -2.27 -13.08 -11.83
CA VAL A 17 -1.42 -11.91 -12.02
C VAL A 17 -2.28 -10.76 -12.49
N ILE A 18 -2.06 -9.58 -11.93
CA ILE A 18 -2.78 -8.37 -12.33
C ILE A 18 -1.81 -7.19 -12.41
N SER A 19 -2.05 -6.30 -13.38
CA SER A 19 -1.29 -5.05 -13.49
C SER A 19 -2.19 -3.90 -13.06
N VAL A 20 -1.66 -3.03 -12.22
CA VAL A 20 -2.42 -1.90 -11.70
C VAL A 20 -1.61 -0.62 -11.78
N THR A 21 -2.31 0.50 -11.75
CA THR A 21 -1.73 1.82 -11.60
C THR A 21 -2.72 2.69 -10.83
N SER A 22 -2.27 3.81 -10.31
CA SER A 22 -3.13 4.74 -9.60
C SER A 22 -2.72 6.18 -9.91
N ASP A 23 -3.70 7.07 -10.02
CA ASP A 23 -3.42 8.48 -10.24
C ASP A 23 -2.88 9.17 -8.99
N ALA A 24 -3.20 8.63 -7.83
CA ALA A 24 -2.75 9.16 -6.55
C ALA A 24 -1.97 8.10 -5.80
N ALA A 25 -1.10 8.52 -4.90
CA ALA A 25 -0.40 7.58 -4.05
C ALA A 25 -1.39 6.83 -3.16
N GLN A 26 -1.17 5.53 -2.99
CA GLN A 26 -2.04 4.65 -2.22
C GLN A 26 -1.19 3.80 -1.29
N LEU A 27 -1.75 3.47 -0.15
CA LEU A 27 -1.16 2.45 0.70
C LEU A 27 -1.81 1.12 0.33
N MET A 28 -1.00 0.19 -0.15
CA MET A 28 -1.46 -1.15 -0.47
C MET A 28 -1.27 -2.03 0.76
N ARG A 29 -2.36 -2.55 1.28
CA ARG A 29 -2.33 -3.41 2.46
C ARG A 29 -2.81 -4.79 2.10
N ILE A 30 -2.03 -5.79 2.48
CA ILE A 30 -2.40 -7.18 2.26
C ILE A 30 -3.29 -7.61 3.42
N ASP A 31 -4.55 -7.86 3.13
CA ASP A 31 -5.49 -8.31 4.15
C ASP A 31 -5.22 -9.77 4.51
N CYS A 32 -5.04 -10.61 3.48
CA CYS A 32 -4.70 -12.01 3.68
C CYS A 32 -3.98 -12.53 2.44
N GLY A 33 -3.28 -13.64 2.62
CA GLY A 33 -2.59 -14.31 1.54
C GLY A 33 -1.13 -13.94 1.43
N ARG A 34 -0.58 -14.12 0.24
CA ARG A 34 0.82 -13.80 -0.06
C ARG A 34 0.93 -13.39 -1.50
N VAL A 35 1.57 -12.25 -1.75
CA VAL A 35 1.71 -11.72 -3.09
C VAL A 35 3.13 -11.28 -3.36
N TRP A 36 3.50 -11.34 -4.62
CA TRP A 36 4.78 -10.86 -5.12
C TRP A 36 4.48 -9.59 -5.94
N VAL A 37 5.12 -8.49 -5.57
CA VAL A 37 4.85 -7.19 -6.15
C VAL A 37 6.10 -6.67 -6.83
N THR A 38 5.94 -6.27 -8.08
CA THR A 38 7.00 -5.68 -8.89
C THR A 38 6.54 -4.29 -9.30
N ILE A 39 7.35 -3.27 -9.00
CA ILE A 39 7.03 -1.88 -9.32
C ILE A 39 8.00 -1.40 -10.38
N ALA A 40 7.46 -0.86 -11.49
CA ALA A 40 8.29 -0.33 -12.56
C ALA A 40 9.20 0.77 -12.01
N GLY A 41 10.48 0.66 -12.31
CA GLY A 41 11.47 1.63 -11.84
C GLY A 41 12.15 1.25 -10.54
N ASP A 42 11.61 0.30 -9.80
CA ASP A 42 12.27 -0.21 -8.60
C ASP A 42 13.19 -1.35 -8.96
N SER A 43 14.30 -1.45 -8.24
CA SER A 43 15.26 -2.53 -8.48
C SER A 43 14.91 -3.81 -7.74
N ASP A 44 14.11 -3.72 -6.70
CA ASP A 44 13.78 -4.86 -5.85
C ASP A 44 12.32 -5.24 -5.98
N ASP A 45 12.07 -6.54 -5.91
CA ASP A 45 10.72 -7.08 -5.81
C ASP A 45 10.34 -7.20 -4.35
N HIS A 46 9.03 -7.25 -4.10
CA HIS A 46 8.52 -7.31 -2.73
C HIS A 46 7.64 -8.53 -2.55
N TRP A 47 7.97 -9.35 -1.56
CA TRP A 47 7.07 -10.40 -1.07
C TRP A 47 6.29 -9.83 0.11
N LEU A 48 4.97 -9.84 0.01
CA LEU A 48 4.10 -9.27 1.05
C LEU A 48 3.12 -10.33 1.52
N PHE A 49 2.91 -10.35 2.82
CA PHE A 49 2.01 -11.30 3.49
C PHE A 49 0.89 -10.55 4.17
N GLY A 50 -0.13 -11.29 4.60
CA GLY A 50 -1.23 -10.68 5.36
C GLY A 50 -0.70 -9.84 6.51
N GLY A 51 -1.17 -8.60 6.60
CA GLY A 51 -0.71 -7.62 7.57
C GLY A 51 0.35 -6.67 7.07
N ASP A 52 1.01 -6.98 5.95
CA ASP A 52 2.04 -6.10 5.39
C ASP A 52 1.40 -4.97 4.60
N SER A 53 2.15 -3.88 4.49
CA SER A 53 1.74 -2.72 3.69
C SER A 53 2.90 -2.23 2.85
N LEU A 54 2.56 -1.63 1.71
CA LEU A 54 3.55 -1.05 0.79
C LEU A 54 2.96 0.23 0.21
N LEU A 55 3.73 1.31 0.28
CA LEU A 55 3.31 2.57 -0.32
C LEU A 55 3.52 2.50 -1.83
N LEU A 56 2.46 2.74 -2.59
CA LEU A 56 2.51 2.85 -4.04
C LEU A 56 2.48 4.31 -4.42
N GLN A 57 3.47 4.73 -5.19
CA GLN A 57 3.53 6.10 -5.67
C GLN A 57 2.58 6.27 -6.85
N SER A 58 2.12 7.50 -7.06
CA SER A 58 1.23 7.79 -8.18
C SER A 58 1.88 7.49 -9.50
N ALA A 59 1.08 7.07 -10.47
CA ALA A 59 1.47 6.85 -11.87
C ALA A 59 2.53 5.78 -12.06
N ARG A 60 2.76 4.90 -11.07
CA ARG A 60 3.67 3.77 -11.24
C ARG A 60 2.90 2.56 -11.75
N HIS A 61 3.55 1.81 -12.62
CA HIS A 61 3.02 0.54 -13.09
C HIS A 61 3.43 -0.55 -12.10
N VAL A 62 2.45 -1.26 -11.57
CA VAL A 62 2.66 -2.26 -10.53
C VAL A 62 2.07 -3.57 -11.00
N VAL A 63 2.86 -4.64 -10.90
CA VAL A 63 2.40 -6.00 -11.21
C VAL A 63 2.32 -6.76 -9.89
N ILE A 64 1.18 -7.38 -9.66
CA ILE A 64 0.91 -8.14 -8.45
C ILE A 64 0.59 -9.57 -8.85
N GLU A 65 1.34 -10.50 -8.30
CA GLU A 65 1.13 -11.93 -8.55
C GLU A 65 0.81 -12.62 -7.25
N ALA A 66 -0.37 -13.26 -7.20
CA ALA A 66 -0.71 -14.07 -6.03
C ALA A 66 0.10 -15.35 -6.05
N ASP A 67 0.62 -15.74 -4.89
CA ASP A 67 1.25 -17.03 -4.73
C ASP A 67 0.16 -18.12 -4.75
N GLN A 68 0.44 -19.28 -4.28
CA GLN A 68 -0.46 -20.43 -4.38
C GLN A 68 -1.59 -20.39 -3.35
N VAL A 69 -1.95 -19.20 -2.87
CA VAL A 69 -3.03 -18.99 -1.92
C VAL A 69 -3.90 -17.83 -2.37
N PHE A 70 -5.17 -17.90 -2.00
CA PHE A 70 -6.10 -16.79 -2.17
C PHE A 70 -5.53 -15.55 -1.46
N SER A 71 -5.62 -14.40 -2.10
CA SER A 71 -5.09 -13.17 -1.53
C SER A 71 -6.07 -12.03 -1.70
N ARG A 72 -6.15 -11.18 -0.69
CA ARG A 72 -6.96 -9.99 -0.74
C ARG A 72 -6.11 -8.78 -0.41
N ILE A 73 -6.27 -7.73 -1.20
CA ILE A 73 -5.50 -6.50 -1.09
C ILE A 73 -6.46 -5.33 -1.00
N ASP A 74 -6.26 -4.47 -0.02
CA ASP A 74 -7.02 -3.24 0.12
C ASP A 74 -6.12 -2.05 -0.21
N PHE A 75 -6.67 -1.05 -0.88
CA PHE A 75 -5.96 0.17 -1.22
C PHE A 75 -6.55 1.32 -0.41
N LEU A 76 -5.68 1.99 0.33
CA LEU A 76 -6.09 3.05 1.25
C LEU A 76 -5.46 4.36 0.81
N PRO A 77 -6.12 5.51 1.09
CA PRO A 77 -5.49 6.80 0.80
C PRO A 77 -4.18 6.91 1.56
N SER A 78 -3.18 7.47 0.89
CA SER A 78 -1.90 7.71 1.51
C SER A 78 -1.76 9.18 1.82
N LEU A 79 -1.28 9.50 3.03
CA LEU A 79 -0.98 10.87 3.40
C LEU A 79 0.33 11.27 2.78
N GLN A 80 0.30 12.34 1.99
CA GLN A 80 1.51 12.93 1.44
C GLN A 80 2.11 13.88 2.44
N PRO A 81 3.40 14.17 2.37
CA PRO A 81 4.00 15.14 3.29
C PRO A 81 3.28 16.48 3.30
N GLY A 82 2.78 16.93 2.15
CA GLY A 82 2.02 18.17 2.10
C GLY A 82 0.70 18.08 2.83
N ASP A 83 0.07 16.93 2.80
CA ASP A 83 -1.20 16.73 3.49
C ASP A 83 -1.00 16.74 5.00
N ARG A 84 0.13 16.25 5.45
CA ARG A 84 0.38 16.13 6.87
C ARG A 84 0.58 17.48 7.56
N LYS A 85 0.88 18.48 6.82
CA LYS A 85 1.03 19.81 7.43
C LYS A 85 -0.28 20.34 7.98
N SER A 86 -1.39 19.80 7.58
CA SER A 86 -2.67 20.20 8.13
C SER A 86 -2.86 19.65 9.54
N MET A 87 -2.03 18.74 9.96
CA MET A 87 -2.12 18.15 11.29
C MET A 87 -1.39 19.05 12.26
N PRO A 88 -1.94 19.24 13.47
CA PRO A 88 -1.20 19.92 14.52
C PRO A 88 0.05 19.14 14.82
N ALA A 89 1.00 19.78 15.06
CA ALA A 89 2.21 19.04 15.30
C ALA A 89 2.12 18.18 16.56
N ALA A 90 1.74 18.34 16.37
CA ALA A 90 2.02 17.74 16.93
C ALA A 90 2.31 17.50 17.68
N SER A 91 2.26 17.71 17.36
CA SER A 91 2.54 17.19 17.97
C SER A 91 2.97 17.06 18.57
N ASP A 92 3.04 17.58 18.49
CA ASP A 92 3.41 17.05 19.11
C ASP A 92 3.60 16.66 19.49
N GLY A 93 3.95 17.05 19.61
CA GLY A 93 3.99 16.30 19.88
C GLY A 93 4.09 15.93 20.07
N HIS A 94 4.14 16.35 20.27
CA HIS A 94 4.09 15.55 20.60
C HIS A 94 3.98 14.82 20.73
N ARG A 95 4.27 14.99 20.80
CA ARG A 95 4.24 14.06 21.01
C ARG A 95 3.99 13.14 21.13
N LEU A 96 4.25 13.36 21.18
CA LEU A 96 3.99 12.30 21.33
C LEU A 96 3.97 11.46 21.42
N PRO A 97 4.26 11.67 21.69
CA PRO A 97 4.23 10.63 21.75
C PRO A 97 4.06 9.86 21.65
N THR A 98 4.35 10.23 21.72
CA THR A 98 4.21 9.29 21.65
C THR A 98 3.92 8.58 21.37
N ALA A 99 4.25 8.88 21.27
CA ALA A 99 3.95 8.10 21.02
C ALA A 99 3.74 7.69 20.69
N ASP A 100 4.00 8.18 20.66
CA ASP A 100 3.75 7.67 20.45
C ASP A 100 3.58 7.15 20.18
N PHE A 101 3.75 7.48 20.08
CA PHE A 101 3.55 6.88 19.92
C PHE A 101 3.35 6.21 19.50
N THR A 102 3.67 6.66 19.21
CA THR A 102 3.44 6.01 18.84
C THR A 102 3.13 5.68 18.45
N VAL A 103 3.43 6.17 18.25
CA VAL A 103 3.11 5.68 17.98
C VAL A 103 2.89 5.40 17.63
N GLU A 104 3.24 5.98 17.59
CA GLU A 104 3.07 5.58 17.38
C GLU A 104 2.75 5.15 17.15
#